data_b3d77bb336e2cfd166fa50279648aac2
#
_entry.id   b3d77bb336e2cfd166fa50279648aac2
#
_cell.length_a   1.000
_cell.length_b   1.000
_cell.length_c   1.000
_cell.angle_alpha   90.00
_cell.angle_beta   90.00
_cell.angle_gamma   90.00
#
_symmetry.space_group_name_H-M   'P 1'
#
loop_
_entity.id
_entity.type
_entity.pdbx_description
1 polymer ?
#
loop_
_entity_poly.entity_id
_entity_poly.type
_entity_poly.pdbx_seq_one_letter_code
_entity_poly.pdbx_strand_id
1 'polypeptide(L)'
;KDLPDSIRMGQRLTTMTSGQKRFPIAPSKYKFAQHGECGMWVSEVMPWKAKMVDDLCFIRSMHTEAINHEPAITYIQTGNQITGRPCLGAWTSYGLGSLNEDLPTFVVLVAQPSNTEQVQAISARLWQSGYLPGEHAGVSFRSGGDPILYINNPPGVPPEVRRKTLDGLKKLNEMNYAQVGDPETHTRIQQFELAYRMQSSVPELVDLSTEPESVMKMYGDDVKKPGSFAHTALLARRMVERGVRFVQVYHNNWDHHGNLTGRMPDQCRDVDQPCYALIQDLKQRGLLDSTLVIWGGEFGRTIYSQGGLTKDNYGRDHHPRCYTIWMAGGGIKGGTIYGETDDFSYNITKDPVHLRDWHATILKLLGFDHERFTYQFQGLDQRLTGVEPAKVIEPILA
;
A
#
# COMPACT_ATOMS: atom_id res chain seq x y z
N LYS A 1 34.69 6.06 -4.37
CA LYS A 1 35.05 6.14 -2.94
C LYS A 1 34.12 5.23 -2.17
N ASP A 2 34.60 4.65 -1.09
CA ASP A 2 33.78 3.83 -0.18
C ASP A 2 33.03 4.72 0.81
N LEU A 3 31.92 4.20 1.34
CA LEU A 3 31.18 4.85 2.43
C LEU A 3 32.13 4.93 3.66
N PRO A 4 32.30 6.14 4.23
CA PRO A 4 33.21 6.31 5.38
C PRO A 4 32.83 5.43 6.57
N ASP A 5 33.81 4.89 7.26
CA ASP A 5 33.57 4.09 8.47
C ASP A 5 32.88 4.90 9.58
N SER A 6 33.15 6.22 9.65
CA SER A 6 32.48 7.17 10.56
C SER A 6 30.97 7.28 10.30
N ILE A 7 30.52 7.06 9.05
CA ILE A 7 29.09 7.02 8.69
C ILE A 7 28.51 5.63 8.89
N ARG A 8 29.27 4.61 8.48
CA ARG A 8 28.84 3.21 8.61
C ARG A 8 28.78 2.73 10.05
N MET A 9 29.68 3.23 10.92
CA MET A 9 29.74 2.93 12.36
C MET A 9 29.71 1.44 12.68
N GLY A 10 30.30 0.59 11.80
CA GLY A 10 30.27 -0.86 11.97
C GLY A 10 28.89 -1.51 11.82
N GLN A 11 27.86 -0.77 11.41
CA GLN A 11 26.53 -1.32 11.24
C GLN A 11 26.51 -2.39 10.16
N ARG A 12 25.89 -3.52 10.49
CA ARG A 12 25.55 -4.59 9.57
C ARG A 12 24.06 -4.50 9.27
N LEU A 13 23.68 -4.11 8.03
CA LEU A 13 22.29 -3.95 7.65
C LEU A 13 21.63 -5.28 7.28
N THR A 14 22.29 -6.05 6.41
CA THR A 14 21.78 -7.36 5.96
C THR A 14 22.89 -8.40 5.93
N THR A 15 22.53 -9.65 5.63
CA THR A 15 23.49 -10.72 5.39
C THR A 15 24.12 -10.66 3.99
N MET A 16 23.44 -10.03 3.02
CA MET A 16 23.87 -10.01 1.62
C MET A 16 25.19 -9.28 1.39
N THR A 17 25.44 -8.21 2.16
CA THR A 17 26.68 -7.44 2.08
C THR A 17 27.64 -7.68 3.25
N SER A 18 27.33 -8.59 4.16
CA SER A 18 28.12 -8.82 5.38
C SER A 18 29.55 -9.32 5.11
N GLY A 19 29.77 -10.04 4.02
CA GLY A 19 31.10 -10.51 3.57
C GLY A 19 31.80 -9.54 2.63
N GLN A 20 31.20 -8.39 2.29
CA GLN A 20 31.76 -7.44 1.36
C GLN A 20 32.90 -6.67 2.02
N LYS A 21 34.08 -6.67 1.36
CA LYS A 21 35.29 -5.98 1.90
C LYS A 21 35.26 -4.47 1.69
N ARG A 22 34.52 -4.00 0.70
CA ARG A 22 34.41 -2.60 0.32
C ARG A 22 32.95 -2.20 0.16
N PHE A 23 32.64 -0.94 0.46
CA PHE A 23 31.29 -0.37 0.37
C PHE A 23 31.28 0.83 -0.57
N PRO A 24 31.49 0.60 -1.90
CA PRO A 24 31.63 1.69 -2.85
C PRO A 24 30.34 2.46 -2.99
N ILE A 25 30.39 3.77 -2.75
CA ILE A 25 29.26 4.67 -2.94
C ILE A 25 28.84 4.61 -4.40
N ALA A 26 27.57 4.30 -4.65
CA ALA A 26 26.94 4.29 -5.96
C ALA A 26 26.15 5.60 -6.15
N PRO A 27 26.72 6.64 -6.74
CA PRO A 27 26.02 7.90 -6.94
C PRO A 27 24.87 7.72 -7.91
N SER A 28 23.84 8.56 -7.77
CA SER A 28 22.74 8.56 -8.73
C SER A 28 23.25 8.92 -10.15
N LYS A 29 22.78 8.18 -11.15
CA LYS A 29 22.97 8.51 -12.57
C LYS A 29 22.04 9.64 -13.02
N TYR A 30 20.96 9.86 -12.28
CA TYR A 30 19.93 10.84 -12.59
C TYR A 30 20.15 12.12 -11.81
N LYS A 31 19.73 13.24 -12.39
CA LYS A 31 19.78 14.55 -11.77
C LYS A 31 18.64 14.71 -10.77
N PHE A 32 18.89 15.54 -9.77
CA PHE A 32 17.90 15.98 -8.80
C PHE A 32 17.82 17.50 -8.80
N ALA A 33 16.61 18.02 -8.56
CA ALA A 33 16.36 19.44 -8.35
C ALA A 33 15.35 19.64 -7.24
N GLN A 34 15.34 20.82 -6.65
CA GLN A 34 14.31 21.21 -5.69
C GLN A 34 13.06 21.69 -6.43
N HIS A 35 11.89 21.32 -5.91
CA HIS A 35 10.60 21.62 -6.51
C HIS A 35 9.62 22.06 -5.43
N GLY A 36 8.60 22.85 -5.87
CA GLY A 36 7.55 23.38 -5.02
C GLY A 36 8.05 24.45 -4.03
N GLU A 37 7.12 24.99 -3.25
CA GLU A 37 7.43 25.92 -2.17
C GLU A 37 8.14 25.22 -1.00
N CYS A 38 7.84 23.93 -0.79
CA CYS A 38 8.50 23.11 0.23
C CYS A 38 9.97 22.79 -0.09
N GLY A 39 10.42 22.99 -1.34
CA GLY A 39 11.81 22.76 -1.74
C GLY A 39 12.23 21.29 -1.73
N MET A 40 11.31 20.35 -1.91
CA MET A 40 11.63 18.90 -1.92
C MET A 40 12.53 18.53 -3.11
N TRP A 41 13.60 17.79 -2.85
CA TRP A 41 14.47 17.23 -3.87
C TRP A 41 13.80 16.06 -4.59
N VAL A 42 13.57 16.19 -5.90
CA VAL A 42 12.97 15.14 -6.73
C VAL A 42 13.91 14.83 -7.91
N SER A 43 13.99 13.55 -8.26
CA SER A 43 14.77 13.07 -9.41
C SER A 43 14.06 13.38 -10.73
N GLU A 44 14.84 13.66 -11.79
CA GLU A 44 14.33 13.86 -13.15
C GLU A 44 13.54 12.68 -13.73
N VAL A 45 13.66 11.48 -13.16
CA VAL A 45 12.86 10.31 -13.55
C VAL A 45 11.45 10.31 -12.97
N MET A 46 11.10 11.31 -12.14
CA MET A 46 9.77 11.50 -11.55
C MET A 46 9.23 12.92 -11.78
N PRO A 47 9.08 13.36 -13.03
CA PRO A 47 8.70 14.75 -13.35
C PRO A 47 7.27 15.12 -12.95
N TRP A 48 6.38 14.15 -12.80
CA TRP A 48 5.02 14.39 -12.34
C TRP A 48 4.96 14.55 -10.81
N LYS A 49 5.72 13.77 -10.07
CA LYS A 49 5.87 13.96 -8.62
C LYS A 49 6.40 15.36 -8.29
N ALA A 50 7.33 15.86 -9.09
CA ALA A 50 7.86 17.21 -8.95
C ALA A 50 6.77 18.31 -8.99
N LYS A 51 5.64 18.06 -9.67
CA LYS A 51 4.51 19.01 -9.80
C LYS A 51 3.55 18.98 -8.60
N MET A 52 3.63 17.97 -7.74
CA MET A 52 2.68 17.79 -6.62
C MET A 52 3.36 17.76 -5.25
N VAL A 53 4.62 18.13 -5.14
CA VAL A 53 5.37 18.04 -3.87
C VAL A 53 4.74 18.84 -2.74
N ASP A 54 4.08 19.95 -3.07
CA ASP A 54 3.39 20.80 -2.08
C ASP A 54 2.04 20.22 -1.63
N ASP A 55 1.50 19.23 -2.33
CA ASP A 55 0.34 18.44 -1.89
C ASP A 55 0.76 17.27 -0.97
N LEU A 56 2.06 16.96 -0.88
CA LEU A 56 2.58 15.78 -0.19
C LEU A 56 3.25 16.13 1.14
N CYS A 57 3.16 15.21 2.08
CA CYS A 57 4.01 15.14 3.27
C CYS A 57 5.04 14.04 3.09
N PHE A 58 6.32 14.36 3.15
CA PHE A 58 7.42 13.41 3.05
C PHE A 58 7.98 13.11 4.45
N ILE A 59 7.91 11.86 4.88
CA ILE A 59 8.56 11.38 6.09
C ILE A 59 9.87 10.73 5.67
N ARG A 60 11.01 11.42 5.87
CA ARG A 60 12.33 10.98 5.38
C ARG A 60 13.07 10.10 6.37
N SER A 61 12.60 10.01 7.59
CA SER A 61 13.26 9.37 8.73
C SER A 61 12.57 8.07 9.18
N MET A 62 11.92 7.36 8.24
CA MET A 62 11.31 6.07 8.55
C MET A 62 12.37 5.02 8.85
N HIS A 63 12.09 4.16 9.82
CA HIS A 63 12.91 2.98 10.12
C HIS A 63 12.09 1.79 10.63
N THR A 64 12.67 0.60 10.46
CA THR A 64 12.11 -0.69 10.89
C THR A 64 13.23 -1.67 11.22
N GLU A 65 12.93 -2.76 11.88
CA GLU A 65 13.88 -3.83 12.20
C GLU A 65 13.96 -4.91 11.12
N ALA A 66 12.96 -4.99 10.25
CA ALA A 66 12.86 -6.04 9.26
C ALA A 66 13.82 -5.81 8.08
N ILE A 67 14.70 -6.77 7.80
CA ILE A 67 15.77 -6.66 6.81
C ILE A 67 15.50 -7.41 5.50
N ASN A 68 14.49 -8.27 5.48
CA ASN A 68 14.08 -9.06 4.31
C ASN A 68 12.63 -8.74 3.93
N HIS A 69 12.31 -8.89 2.64
CA HIS A 69 11.01 -8.53 2.08
C HIS A 69 9.83 -9.18 2.81
N GLU A 70 9.84 -10.48 3.00
CA GLU A 70 8.69 -11.19 3.57
C GLU A 70 8.32 -10.70 4.98
N PRO A 71 9.23 -10.63 5.97
CA PRO A 71 8.92 -10.06 7.27
C PRO A 71 8.66 -8.55 7.22
N ALA A 72 9.32 -7.81 6.33
CA ALA A 72 9.15 -6.36 6.23
C ALA A 72 7.78 -5.97 5.62
N ILE A 73 7.38 -6.64 4.53
CA ILE A 73 6.04 -6.45 3.95
C ILE A 73 4.95 -6.86 4.93
N THR A 74 5.18 -7.97 5.66
CA THR A 74 4.24 -8.40 6.70
C THR A 74 4.14 -7.33 7.79
N TYR A 75 5.27 -6.75 8.21
CA TYR A 75 5.31 -5.75 9.28
C TYR A 75 4.59 -4.44 8.88
N ILE A 76 4.86 -3.91 7.69
CA ILE A 76 4.19 -2.68 7.24
C ILE A 76 2.68 -2.88 7.11
N GLN A 77 2.22 -4.08 6.77
CA GLN A 77 0.80 -4.38 6.64
C GLN A 77 0.11 -4.68 7.99
N THR A 78 0.78 -5.34 8.93
CA THR A 78 0.12 -5.95 10.09
C THR A 78 0.64 -5.46 11.45
N GLY A 79 1.65 -4.58 11.47
CA GLY A 79 2.31 -4.17 12.70
C GLY A 79 3.17 -5.25 13.37
N ASN A 80 3.44 -6.36 12.66
CA ASN A 80 4.26 -7.46 13.16
C ASN A 80 4.98 -8.20 12.03
N GLN A 81 6.19 -8.68 12.27
CA GLN A 81 6.95 -9.47 11.29
C GLN A 81 6.43 -10.90 11.12
N ILE A 82 5.66 -11.40 12.08
CA ILE A 82 5.09 -12.75 12.08
C ILE A 82 3.70 -12.70 11.44
N THR A 83 3.43 -13.63 10.54
CA THR A 83 2.15 -13.77 9.87
C THR A 83 1.01 -14.17 10.82
N GLY A 84 -0.25 -14.03 10.35
CA GLY A 84 -1.45 -14.42 11.11
C GLY A 84 -2.09 -13.28 11.90
N ARG A 85 -1.54 -12.07 11.83
CA ARG A 85 -2.16 -10.87 12.39
C ARG A 85 -3.00 -10.12 11.36
N PRO A 86 -4.06 -9.39 11.79
CA PRO A 86 -4.85 -8.58 10.88
C PRO A 86 -4.01 -7.48 10.21
N CYS A 87 -4.21 -7.27 8.93
CA CYS A 87 -3.59 -6.15 8.22
C CYS A 87 -4.30 -4.82 8.51
N LEU A 88 -3.65 -3.70 8.17
CA LEU A 88 -4.18 -2.34 8.36
C LEU A 88 -5.58 -2.18 7.73
N GLY A 89 -5.80 -2.74 6.52
CA GLY A 89 -7.11 -2.73 5.87
C GLY A 89 -8.17 -3.50 6.65
N ALA A 90 -7.81 -4.63 7.26
CA ALA A 90 -8.71 -5.40 8.12
C ALA A 90 -9.06 -4.64 9.41
N TRP A 91 -8.09 -3.99 10.05
CA TRP A 91 -8.34 -3.12 11.20
C TRP A 91 -9.23 -1.93 10.83
N THR A 92 -9.01 -1.32 9.66
CA THR A 92 -9.86 -0.22 9.17
C THR A 92 -11.29 -0.69 8.93
N SER A 93 -11.46 -1.86 8.31
CA SER A 93 -12.78 -2.48 8.10
C SER A 93 -13.48 -2.80 9.44
N TYR A 94 -12.76 -3.34 10.40
CA TYR A 94 -13.28 -3.65 11.72
C TYR A 94 -13.76 -2.39 12.47
N GLY A 95 -12.98 -1.32 12.43
CA GLY A 95 -13.28 -0.10 13.19
C GLY A 95 -14.29 0.82 12.53
N LEU A 96 -14.26 0.97 11.21
CA LEU A 96 -15.10 1.93 10.50
C LEU A 96 -16.28 1.32 9.74
N GLY A 97 -16.27 0.00 9.52
CA GLY A 97 -17.30 -0.65 8.69
C GLY A 97 -17.29 -0.13 7.23
N SER A 98 -18.39 -0.37 6.53
CA SER A 98 -18.57 0.03 5.14
C SER A 98 -19.38 1.33 5.01
N LEU A 99 -19.09 2.12 3.97
CA LEU A 99 -19.88 3.26 3.52
C LEU A 99 -20.86 2.88 2.38
N ASN A 100 -20.76 1.66 1.89
CA ASN A 100 -21.66 1.14 0.87
C ASN A 100 -21.96 -0.34 1.10
N GLU A 101 -23.06 -0.82 0.51
CA GLU A 101 -23.57 -2.19 0.72
C GLU A 101 -23.19 -3.13 -0.44
N ASP A 102 -22.75 -2.59 -1.58
CA ASP A 102 -22.63 -3.33 -2.84
C ASP A 102 -21.18 -3.64 -3.23
N LEU A 103 -20.21 -3.09 -2.50
CA LEU A 103 -18.78 -3.32 -2.69
C LEU A 103 -18.12 -3.73 -1.36
N PRO A 104 -17.00 -4.47 -1.41
CA PRO A 104 -16.25 -4.81 -0.20
C PRO A 104 -15.75 -3.55 0.52
N THR A 105 -15.68 -3.59 1.84
CA THR A 105 -15.10 -2.52 2.65
C THR A 105 -13.62 -2.33 2.37
N PHE A 106 -12.92 -3.43 2.09
CA PHE A 106 -11.50 -3.48 1.80
C PHE A 106 -11.23 -4.21 0.48
N VAL A 107 -10.66 -3.49 -0.50
CA VAL A 107 -10.32 -4.02 -1.82
C VAL A 107 -8.81 -4.00 -2.03
N VAL A 108 -8.31 -5.05 -2.68
CA VAL A 108 -6.89 -5.19 -3.03
C VAL A 108 -6.74 -5.27 -4.55
N LEU A 109 -5.82 -4.49 -5.06
CA LEU A 109 -5.46 -4.41 -6.48
C LEU A 109 -3.95 -4.69 -6.62
N VAL A 110 -3.58 -5.57 -7.54
CA VAL A 110 -2.17 -5.86 -7.83
C VAL A 110 -1.88 -5.39 -9.25
N ALA A 111 -1.15 -4.30 -9.37
CA ALA A 111 -0.73 -3.77 -10.65
C ALA A 111 0.42 -4.60 -11.23
N GLN A 112 0.40 -4.76 -12.55
CA GLN A 112 1.47 -5.42 -13.30
C GLN A 112 2.53 -4.36 -13.66
N PRO A 113 3.80 -4.54 -13.24
CA PRO A 113 4.87 -3.64 -13.66
C PRO A 113 5.17 -3.84 -15.15
N SER A 114 5.63 -2.79 -15.82
CA SER A 114 6.05 -2.86 -17.23
C SER A 114 7.30 -3.72 -17.41
N ASN A 115 8.16 -3.77 -16.40
CA ASN A 115 9.34 -4.63 -16.36
C ASN A 115 9.11 -5.81 -15.41
N THR A 116 9.15 -7.04 -15.93
CA THR A 116 8.79 -8.28 -15.22
C THR A 116 9.98 -9.19 -14.87
N GLU A 117 11.21 -8.70 -14.98
CA GLU A 117 12.42 -9.56 -14.82
C GLU A 117 12.62 -10.12 -13.40
N GLN A 118 12.14 -9.44 -12.36
CA GLN A 118 12.28 -9.87 -10.96
C GLN A 118 11.00 -9.62 -10.16
N VAL A 119 9.93 -10.30 -10.54
CA VAL A 119 8.63 -10.12 -9.90
C VAL A 119 8.63 -10.74 -8.50
N GLN A 120 8.46 -9.91 -7.48
CA GLN A 120 8.26 -10.37 -6.11
C GLN A 120 6.84 -10.93 -5.94
N ALA A 121 6.72 -12.03 -5.20
CA ALA A 121 5.43 -12.64 -4.91
C ALA A 121 4.59 -11.76 -3.98
N ILE A 122 3.43 -11.35 -4.44
CA ILE A 122 2.39 -10.72 -3.63
C ILE A 122 1.33 -11.78 -3.36
N SER A 123 1.09 -12.09 -2.11
CA SER A 123 0.23 -13.20 -1.71
C SER A 123 -0.91 -12.78 -0.78
N ALA A 124 -1.99 -13.57 -0.75
CA ALA A 124 -3.21 -13.28 -0.01
C ALA A 124 -2.98 -13.09 1.51
N ARG A 125 -1.90 -13.62 2.08
CA ARG A 125 -1.56 -13.41 3.50
C ARG A 125 -1.41 -11.93 3.89
N LEU A 126 -1.16 -11.04 2.91
CA LEU A 126 -0.96 -9.61 3.14
C LEU A 126 -2.26 -8.82 3.33
N TRP A 127 -3.41 -9.43 3.04
CA TRP A 127 -4.73 -8.80 3.20
C TRP A 127 -5.75 -9.67 3.92
N GLN A 128 -5.27 -10.65 4.68
CA GLN A 128 -6.13 -11.47 5.54
C GLN A 128 -6.58 -10.71 6.79
N SER A 129 -7.71 -11.14 7.34
CA SER A 129 -8.24 -10.63 8.60
C SER A 129 -7.45 -11.08 9.84
N GLY A 130 -6.56 -12.06 9.70
CA GLY A 130 -5.82 -12.63 10.82
C GLY A 130 -6.79 -13.23 11.86
N TYR A 131 -6.71 -12.75 13.09
CA TYR A 131 -7.63 -13.16 14.18
C TYR A 131 -8.94 -12.34 14.25
N LEU A 132 -9.11 -11.32 13.41
CA LEU A 132 -10.41 -10.67 13.25
C LEU A 132 -11.35 -11.58 12.43
N PRO A 133 -12.68 -11.38 12.54
CA PRO A 133 -13.65 -12.10 11.72
C PRO A 133 -13.33 -12.01 10.22
N GLY A 134 -13.59 -13.08 9.48
CA GLY A 134 -13.24 -13.23 8.06
C GLY A 134 -13.87 -12.19 7.14
N GLU A 135 -14.97 -11.55 7.56
CA GLU A 135 -15.62 -10.44 6.83
C GLU A 135 -14.76 -9.19 6.67
N HIS A 136 -13.73 -9.03 7.51
CA HIS A 136 -12.78 -7.91 7.44
C HIS A 136 -11.58 -8.18 6.53
N ALA A 137 -11.49 -9.37 5.93
CA ALA A 137 -10.43 -9.68 4.97
C ALA A 137 -10.58 -8.86 3.67
N GLY A 138 -9.45 -8.52 3.06
CA GLY A 138 -9.45 -7.83 1.77
C GLY A 138 -9.92 -8.72 0.63
N VAL A 139 -10.70 -8.17 -0.29
CA VAL A 139 -11.14 -8.83 -1.51
C VAL A 139 -10.23 -8.40 -2.65
N SER A 140 -9.50 -9.37 -3.22
CA SER A 140 -8.60 -9.09 -4.35
C SER A 140 -9.37 -9.04 -5.65
N PHE A 141 -9.27 -7.90 -6.36
CA PHE A 141 -9.76 -7.75 -7.72
C PHE A 141 -8.63 -8.09 -8.70
N ARG A 142 -8.96 -8.84 -9.72
CA ARG A 142 -8.00 -9.21 -10.77
C ARG A 142 -7.76 -8.04 -11.71
N SER A 143 -6.53 -7.91 -12.16
CA SER A 143 -6.09 -6.83 -13.04
C SER A 143 -6.54 -6.99 -14.50
N GLY A 144 -7.10 -8.14 -14.89
CA GLY A 144 -7.56 -8.40 -16.25
C GLY A 144 -8.56 -9.56 -16.30
N GLY A 145 -9.37 -9.61 -17.36
CA GLY A 145 -10.51 -10.52 -17.46
C GLY A 145 -11.63 -10.14 -16.47
N ASP A 146 -12.34 -11.12 -15.94
CA ASP A 146 -13.34 -10.89 -14.91
C ASP A 146 -12.64 -10.37 -13.63
N PRO A 147 -13.00 -9.19 -13.11
CA PRO A 147 -12.39 -8.60 -11.92
C PRO A 147 -12.49 -9.52 -10.69
N ILE A 148 -13.58 -10.26 -10.60
CA ILE A 148 -13.82 -11.26 -9.58
C ILE A 148 -14.25 -12.56 -10.28
N LEU A 149 -13.56 -13.66 -9.95
CA LEU A 149 -13.89 -14.96 -10.53
C LEU A 149 -15.30 -15.40 -10.12
N TYR A 150 -16.02 -15.95 -11.08
CA TYR A 150 -17.36 -16.54 -10.87
C TYR A 150 -18.39 -15.53 -10.31
N ILE A 151 -18.20 -14.24 -10.54
CA ILE A 151 -19.17 -13.22 -10.12
C ILE A 151 -20.49 -13.38 -10.87
N ASN A 152 -20.44 -13.72 -12.15
CA ASN A 152 -21.62 -13.95 -12.99
C ASN A 152 -22.30 -15.27 -12.65
N ASN A 153 -23.61 -15.32 -12.87
CA ASN A 153 -24.35 -16.57 -12.76
C ASN A 153 -23.88 -17.58 -13.81
N PRO A 154 -23.82 -18.89 -13.47
CA PRO A 154 -23.59 -19.92 -14.47
C PRO A 154 -24.61 -19.87 -15.61
N PRO A 155 -24.27 -20.29 -16.83
CA PRO A 155 -25.22 -20.39 -17.94
C PRO A 155 -26.48 -21.16 -17.53
N GLY A 156 -27.65 -20.64 -17.84
CA GLY A 156 -28.93 -21.25 -17.52
C GLY A 156 -29.45 -20.99 -16.10
N VAL A 157 -28.75 -20.17 -15.30
CA VAL A 157 -29.21 -19.76 -13.97
C VAL A 157 -29.65 -18.29 -14.00
N PRO A 158 -30.97 -17.99 -14.12
CA PRO A 158 -31.47 -16.62 -14.07
C PRO A 158 -31.28 -15.99 -12.67
N PRO A 159 -31.27 -14.64 -12.57
CA PRO A 159 -31.06 -13.93 -11.30
C PRO A 159 -32.05 -14.34 -10.19
N GLU A 160 -33.30 -14.56 -10.54
CA GLU A 160 -34.34 -14.97 -9.57
C GLU A 160 -34.12 -16.38 -9.01
N VAL A 161 -33.57 -17.29 -9.82
CA VAL A 161 -33.19 -18.65 -9.34
C VAL A 161 -31.97 -18.54 -8.43
N ARG A 162 -30.98 -17.72 -8.80
CA ARG A 162 -29.83 -17.46 -7.95
C ARG A 162 -30.25 -16.88 -6.60
N ARG A 163 -31.16 -15.89 -6.58
CA ARG A 163 -31.66 -15.29 -5.35
C ARG A 163 -32.33 -16.33 -4.44
N LYS A 164 -33.23 -17.13 -4.97
CA LYS A 164 -33.88 -18.21 -4.21
C LYS A 164 -32.89 -19.24 -3.67
N THR A 165 -31.85 -19.56 -4.45
CA THR A 165 -30.78 -20.46 -3.99
C THR A 165 -30.03 -19.88 -2.79
N LEU A 166 -29.69 -18.59 -2.84
CA LEU A 166 -29.02 -17.89 -1.72
C LEU A 166 -29.91 -17.80 -0.48
N ASP A 167 -31.22 -17.52 -0.66
CA ASP A 167 -32.18 -17.51 0.45
C ASP A 167 -32.30 -18.89 1.13
N GLY A 168 -32.27 -19.96 0.31
CA GLY A 168 -32.24 -21.34 0.82
C GLY A 168 -30.94 -21.66 1.57
N LEU A 169 -29.77 -21.28 1.02
CA LEU A 169 -28.47 -21.47 1.68
C LEU A 169 -28.37 -20.68 2.98
N LYS A 170 -28.90 -19.46 3.01
CA LYS A 170 -28.96 -18.64 4.23
C LYS A 170 -29.71 -19.37 5.33
N LYS A 171 -30.91 -19.88 5.04
CA LYS A 171 -31.71 -20.65 6.01
C LYS A 171 -30.98 -21.90 6.51
N LEU A 172 -30.32 -22.65 5.62
CA LEU A 172 -29.52 -23.82 6.01
C LEU A 172 -28.37 -23.43 6.93
N ASN A 173 -27.66 -22.36 6.61
CA ASN A 173 -26.58 -21.84 7.44
C ASN A 173 -27.08 -21.36 8.81
N GLU A 174 -28.21 -20.67 8.87
CA GLU A 174 -28.84 -20.25 10.14
C GLU A 174 -29.23 -21.46 11.02
N MET A 175 -29.75 -22.52 10.41
CA MET A 175 -30.05 -23.77 11.13
C MET A 175 -28.77 -24.44 11.65
N ASN A 176 -27.72 -24.46 10.85
CA ASN A 176 -26.41 -24.99 11.25
C ASN A 176 -25.82 -24.17 12.40
N TYR A 177 -25.87 -22.83 12.29
CA TYR A 177 -25.44 -21.93 13.36
C TYR A 177 -26.13 -22.18 14.68
N ALA A 178 -27.44 -22.37 14.63
CA ALA A 178 -28.24 -22.68 15.84
C ALA A 178 -27.82 -23.99 16.53
N GLN A 179 -27.23 -24.93 15.79
CA GLN A 179 -26.77 -26.22 16.33
C GLN A 179 -25.31 -26.18 16.79
N VAL A 180 -24.42 -25.52 16.00
CA VAL A 180 -22.98 -25.58 16.18
C VAL A 180 -22.42 -24.33 16.85
N GLY A 181 -23.03 -23.14 16.61
CA GLY A 181 -22.62 -21.85 17.20
C GLY A 181 -21.34 -21.28 16.59
N ASP A 182 -20.91 -21.76 15.39
CA ASP A 182 -19.70 -21.29 14.74
C ASP A 182 -19.93 -19.89 14.12
N PRO A 183 -19.26 -18.82 14.59
CA PRO A 183 -19.43 -17.46 14.08
C PRO A 183 -19.04 -17.31 12.61
N GLU A 184 -18.16 -18.15 12.05
CA GLU A 184 -17.82 -18.15 10.63
C GLU A 184 -19.01 -18.43 9.72
N THR A 185 -20.08 -19.02 10.24
CA THR A 185 -21.33 -19.22 9.51
C THR A 185 -21.98 -17.89 9.11
N HIS A 186 -21.95 -16.88 9.99
CA HIS A 186 -22.44 -15.52 9.67
C HIS A 186 -21.58 -14.85 8.61
N THR A 187 -20.26 -14.95 8.74
CA THR A 187 -19.32 -14.47 7.71
C THR A 187 -19.65 -15.06 6.33
N ARG A 188 -19.95 -16.35 6.25
CA ARG A 188 -20.35 -17.02 5.00
C ARG A 188 -21.65 -16.47 4.42
N ILE A 189 -22.66 -16.26 5.24
CA ILE A 189 -23.93 -15.67 4.80
C ILE A 189 -23.67 -14.28 4.20
N GLN A 190 -22.93 -13.43 4.89
CA GLN A 190 -22.60 -12.08 4.43
C GLN A 190 -21.77 -12.08 3.14
N GLN A 191 -20.78 -12.98 3.01
CA GLN A 191 -19.99 -13.13 1.79
C GLN A 191 -20.84 -13.51 0.58
N PHE A 192 -21.80 -14.41 0.72
CA PHE A 192 -22.71 -14.77 -0.38
C PHE A 192 -23.65 -13.62 -0.76
N GLU A 193 -24.16 -12.87 0.21
CA GLU A 193 -25.00 -11.71 -0.05
C GLU A 193 -24.21 -10.59 -0.74
N LEU A 194 -22.99 -10.31 -0.28
CA LEU A 194 -22.12 -9.34 -0.91
C LEU A 194 -21.76 -9.74 -2.35
N ALA A 195 -21.37 -11.01 -2.57
CA ALA A 195 -21.07 -11.53 -3.90
C ALA A 195 -22.24 -11.38 -4.87
N TYR A 196 -23.49 -11.56 -4.39
CA TYR A 196 -24.68 -11.36 -5.19
C TYR A 196 -24.87 -9.88 -5.60
N ARG A 197 -24.72 -8.95 -4.64
CA ARG A 197 -24.83 -7.51 -4.93
C ARG A 197 -23.73 -7.03 -5.87
N MET A 198 -22.53 -7.57 -5.74
CA MET A 198 -21.39 -7.26 -6.60
C MET A 198 -21.60 -7.66 -8.07
N GLN A 199 -22.55 -8.56 -8.38
CA GLN A 199 -22.86 -8.93 -9.77
C GLN A 199 -23.29 -7.73 -10.63
N SER A 200 -23.92 -6.72 -10.04
CA SER A 200 -24.32 -5.49 -10.72
C SER A 200 -23.31 -4.35 -10.54
N SER A 201 -22.77 -4.17 -9.35
CA SER A 201 -21.92 -3.03 -9.00
C SER A 201 -20.50 -3.12 -9.56
N VAL A 202 -19.94 -4.33 -9.67
CA VAL A 202 -18.56 -4.51 -10.15
C VAL A 202 -18.42 -4.24 -11.65
N PRO A 203 -19.28 -4.72 -12.54
CA PRO A 203 -19.21 -4.36 -13.95
C PRO A 203 -19.25 -2.85 -14.19
N GLU A 204 -20.15 -2.12 -13.50
CA GLU A 204 -20.23 -0.67 -13.57
C GLU A 204 -18.95 0.02 -13.04
N LEU A 205 -18.40 -0.47 -11.94
CA LEU A 205 -17.17 0.05 -11.34
C LEU A 205 -16.00 -0.01 -12.32
N VAL A 206 -15.82 -1.14 -13.01
CA VAL A 206 -14.66 -1.38 -13.88
C VAL A 206 -14.83 -0.86 -15.31
N ASP A 207 -16.03 -0.46 -15.70
CA ASP A 207 -16.28 0.16 -17.00
C ASP A 207 -15.73 1.60 -17.02
N LEU A 208 -14.55 1.77 -17.61
CA LEU A 208 -13.89 3.06 -17.77
C LEU A 208 -14.41 3.87 -18.97
N SER A 209 -15.33 3.33 -19.78
CA SER A 209 -15.89 4.03 -20.95
C SER A 209 -16.68 5.28 -20.55
N THR A 210 -17.11 5.34 -19.30
CA THR A 210 -17.85 6.48 -18.72
C THR A 210 -16.94 7.61 -18.24
N GLU A 211 -15.61 7.40 -18.18
CA GLU A 211 -14.68 8.43 -17.74
C GLU A 211 -14.41 9.47 -18.84
N PRO A 212 -14.38 10.76 -18.51
CA PRO A 212 -14.01 11.81 -19.46
C PRO A 212 -12.61 11.59 -20.04
N GLU A 213 -12.43 11.90 -21.31
CA GLU A 213 -11.11 11.78 -21.98
C GLU A 213 -10.03 12.62 -21.30
N SER A 214 -10.39 13.76 -20.69
CA SER A 214 -9.45 14.59 -19.88
C SER A 214 -8.92 13.85 -18.66
N VAL A 215 -9.77 13.07 -17.99
CA VAL A 215 -9.37 12.21 -16.85
C VAL A 215 -8.46 11.10 -17.36
N MET A 216 -8.86 10.40 -18.43
CA MET A 216 -8.03 9.34 -19.01
C MET A 216 -6.63 9.84 -19.37
N LYS A 217 -6.51 11.02 -20.02
CA LYS A 217 -5.21 11.65 -20.34
C LYS A 217 -4.39 12.02 -19.10
N MET A 218 -5.03 12.44 -18.03
CA MET A 218 -4.35 12.79 -16.79
C MET A 218 -3.64 11.57 -16.19
N TYR A 219 -4.28 10.38 -16.23
CA TYR A 219 -3.67 9.13 -15.76
C TYR A 219 -2.60 8.57 -16.70
N GLY A 220 -2.55 9.03 -17.94
CA GLY A 220 -1.56 8.65 -18.95
C GLY A 220 -2.02 7.54 -19.89
N ASP A 221 -1.21 7.26 -20.90
CA ASP A 221 -1.60 6.36 -22.00
C ASP A 221 -1.88 4.91 -21.54
N ASP A 222 -1.18 4.44 -20.53
CA ASP A 222 -1.34 3.08 -19.99
C ASP A 222 -2.65 2.89 -19.20
N VAL A 223 -3.43 3.93 -18.94
CA VAL A 223 -4.73 3.82 -18.23
C VAL A 223 -5.72 2.90 -18.96
N LYS A 224 -5.62 2.80 -20.29
CA LYS A 224 -6.45 1.92 -21.12
C LYS A 224 -5.97 0.46 -21.13
N LYS A 225 -4.80 0.20 -20.56
CA LYS A 225 -4.21 -1.14 -20.48
C LYS A 225 -4.61 -1.82 -19.18
N PRO A 226 -5.49 -2.84 -19.22
CA PRO A 226 -5.90 -3.54 -18.02
C PRO A 226 -4.71 -4.07 -17.22
N GLY A 227 -4.74 -3.82 -15.91
CA GLY A 227 -3.67 -4.25 -15.01
C GLY A 227 -2.46 -3.33 -14.93
N SER A 228 -2.31 -2.31 -15.77
CA SER A 228 -1.27 -1.29 -15.57
C SER A 228 -1.49 -0.55 -14.25
N PHE A 229 -0.45 0.06 -13.72
CA PHE A 229 -0.58 0.88 -12.51
C PHE A 229 -1.53 2.07 -12.75
N ALA A 230 -1.52 2.68 -13.94
CA ALA A 230 -2.42 3.76 -14.31
C ALA A 230 -3.90 3.32 -14.28
N HIS A 231 -4.21 2.17 -14.89
CA HIS A 231 -5.54 1.57 -14.82
C HIS A 231 -5.97 1.30 -13.38
N THR A 232 -5.07 0.73 -12.60
CA THR A 232 -5.31 0.35 -11.20
C THR A 232 -5.53 1.59 -10.32
N ALA A 233 -4.76 2.66 -10.52
CA ALA A 233 -4.91 3.92 -9.79
C ALA A 233 -6.26 4.61 -10.09
N LEU A 234 -6.70 4.59 -11.36
CA LEU A 234 -8.03 5.10 -11.72
C LEU A 234 -9.15 4.26 -11.09
N LEU A 235 -9.03 2.94 -11.07
CA LEU A 235 -9.98 2.07 -10.37
C LEU A 235 -10.01 2.37 -8.86
N ALA A 236 -8.85 2.59 -8.24
CA ALA A 236 -8.78 2.95 -6.82
C ALA A 236 -9.56 4.24 -6.52
N ARG A 237 -9.41 5.29 -7.35
CA ARG A 237 -10.22 6.51 -7.23
C ARG A 237 -11.72 6.22 -7.35
N ARG A 238 -12.14 5.43 -8.35
CA ARG A 238 -13.55 5.06 -8.54
C ARG A 238 -14.12 4.27 -7.37
N MET A 239 -13.31 3.43 -6.74
CA MET A 239 -13.69 2.68 -5.54
C MET A 239 -13.90 3.61 -4.34
N VAL A 240 -12.97 4.54 -4.10
CA VAL A 240 -13.10 5.55 -3.03
C VAL A 240 -14.35 6.40 -3.24
N GLU A 241 -14.59 6.89 -4.46
CA GLU A 241 -15.77 7.67 -4.82
C GLU A 241 -17.09 6.92 -4.55
N ARG A 242 -17.08 5.59 -4.62
CA ARG A 242 -18.21 4.70 -4.31
C ARG A 242 -18.24 4.21 -2.85
N GLY A 243 -17.41 4.76 -1.98
CA GLY A 243 -17.43 4.46 -0.56
C GLY A 243 -16.69 3.19 -0.14
N VAL A 244 -15.80 2.65 -0.98
CA VAL A 244 -14.85 1.63 -0.52
C VAL A 244 -13.92 2.26 0.50
N ARG A 245 -13.88 1.72 1.72
CA ARG A 245 -13.21 2.32 2.86
C ARG A 245 -11.69 2.24 2.77
N PHE A 246 -11.17 1.12 2.27
CA PHE A 246 -9.73 0.89 2.16
C PHE A 246 -9.41 0.23 0.82
N VAL A 247 -8.55 0.88 0.03
CA VAL A 247 -8.07 0.35 -1.24
C VAL A 247 -6.56 0.19 -1.17
N GLN A 248 -6.10 -1.06 -1.24
CA GLN A 248 -4.68 -1.40 -1.25
C GLN A 248 -4.22 -1.65 -2.67
N VAL A 249 -3.27 -0.86 -3.15
CA VAL A 249 -2.65 -1.05 -4.47
C VAL A 249 -1.22 -1.52 -4.29
N TYR A 250 -0.88 -2.66 -4.89
CA TYR A 250 0.48 -3.17 -4.95
C TYR A 250 1.08 -2.92 -6.32
N HIS A 251 2.33 -2.43 -6.32
CA HIS A 251 3.19 -2.37 -7.49
C HIS A 251 4.55 -2.93 -7.10
N ASN A 252 4.95 -4.07 -7.64
CA ASN A 252 6.15 -4.79 -7.26
C ASN A 252 7.34 -4.50 -8.18
N ASN A 253 8.41 -5.31 -8.07
CA ASN A 253 9.61 -5.26 -8.91
C ASN A 253 10.55 -4.08 -8.64
N TRP A 254 10.61 -3.59 -7.40
CA TRP A 254 11.52 -2.51 -6.97
C TRP A 254 12.83 -3.04 -6.36
N ASP A 255 13.03 -4.36 -6.34
CA ASP A 255 14.17 -5.02 -5.70
C ASP A 255 15.39 -5.11 -6.65
N HIS A 256 16.08 -3.99 -6.84
CA HIS A 256 17.19 -3.89 -7.79
C HIS A 256 18.54 -4.18 -7.13
N HIS A 257 18.91 -5.45 -7.01
CA HIS A 257 20.23 -5.91 -6.59
C HIS A 257 21.28 -5.86 -7.71
N GLY A 258 20.87 -5.56 -8.93
CA GLY A 258 21.67 -5.34 -10.12
C GLY A 258 20.89 -4.57 -11.16
N ASN A 259 21.56 -4.01 -12.15
CA ASN A 259 20.94 -3.25 -13.26
C ASN A 259 19.93 -2.18 -12.82
N LEU A 260 20.18 -1.54 -11.66
CA LEU A 260 19.29 -0.52 -11.13
C LEU A 260 19.08 0.63 -12.14
N THR A 261 20.16 1.07 -12.79
CA THR A 261 20.11 2.20 -13.75
C THR A 261 19.31 1.88 -15.00
N GLY A 262 19.20 0.61 -15.39
CA GLY A 262 18.37 0.19 -16.53
C GLY A 262 16.91 0.01 -16.18
N ARG A 263 16.59 -0.42 -14.95
CA ARG A 263 15.23 -0.79 -14.54
C ARG A 263 14.45 0.34 -13.86
N MET A 264 15.14 1.19 -13.11
CA MET A 264 14.50 2.28 -12.34
C MET A 264 13.64 3.22 -13.20
N PRO A 265 14.03 3.62 -14.43
CA PRO A 265 13.19 4.49 -15.25
C PRO A 265 11.83 3.87 -15.61
N ASP A 266 11.79 2.58 -15.88
CA ASP A 266 10.53 1.89 -16.21
C ASP A 266 9.60 1.87 -15.01
N GLN A 267 10.10 1.52 -13.83
CA GLN A 267 9.34 1.53 -12.59
C GLN A 267 8.83 2.94 -12.23
N CYS A 268 9.68 3.95 -12.39
CA CYS A 268 9.27 5.33 -12.15
C CYS A 268 8.18 5.77 -13.14
N ARG A 269 8.33 5.45 -14.43
CA ARG A 269 7.34 5.76 -15.47
C ARG A 269 5.98 5.14 -15.17
N ASP A 270 5.96 3.89 -14.69
CA ASP A 270 4.72 3.18 -14.36
C ASP A 270 3.89 3.92 -13.31
N VAL A 271 4.54 4.52 -12.31
CA VAL A 271 3.84 5.06 -11.13
C VAL A 271 3.77 6.59 -11.06
N ASP A 272 4.67 7.31 -11.71
CA ASP A 272 4.85 8.76 -11.48
C ASP A 272 3.62 9.57 -11.93
N GLN A 273 3.24 9.47 -13.21
CA GLN A 273 2.06 10.18 -13.73
C GLN A 273 0.76 9.71 -13.07
N PRO A 274 0.50 8.41 -12.89
CA PRO A 274 -0.73 7.97 -12.24
C PRO A 274 -0.86 8.36 -10.76
N CYS A 275 0.25 8.45 -10.01
CA CYS A 275 0.23 8.99 -8.65
C CYS A 275 -0.16 10.47 -8.64
N TYR A 276 0.43 11.25 -9.55
CA TYR A 276 0.03 12.65 -9.72
C TYR A 276 -1.47 12.76 -10.08
N ALA A 277 -1.91 11.96 -11.05
CA ALA A 277 -3.30 11.96 -11.50
C ALA A 277 -4.27 11.63 -10.36
N LEU A 278 -3.95 10.61 -9.56
CA LEU A 278 -4.77 10.21 -8.41
C LEU A 278 -4.95 11.36 -7.42
N ILE A 279 -3.87 12.03 -7.05
CA ILE A 279 -3.92 13.17 -6.12
C ILE A 279 -4.74 14.32 -6.72
N GLN A 280 -4.49 14.68 -7.98
CA GLN A 280 -5.22 15.78 -8.63
C GLN A 280 -6.70 15.45 -8.88
N ASP A 281 -7.04 14.21 -9.24
CA ASP A 281 -8.42 13.78 -9.45
C ASP A 281 -9.22 13.80 -8.13
N LEU A 282 -8.63 13.27 -7.05
CA LEU A 282 -9.24 13.36 -5.72
C LEU A 282 -9.42 14.82 -5.28
N LYS A 283 -8.43 15.69 -5.53
CA LYS A 283 -8.50 17.12 -5.19
C LYS A 283 -9.60 17.83 -5.99
N GLN A 284 -9.66 17.63 -7.31
CA GLN A 284 -10.67 18.23 -8.18
C GLN A 284 -12.10 17.79 -7.83
N ARG A 285 -12.27 16.59 -7.28
CA ARG A 285 -13.56 16.04 -6.83
C ARG A 285 -13.91 16.41 -5.39
N GLY A 286 -13.03 17.14 -4.68
CA GLY A 286 -13.23 17.45 -3.26
C GLY A 286 -13.15 16.22 -2.33
N LEU A 287 -12.50 15.15 -2.78
CA LEU A 287 -12.36 13.90 -2.04
C LEU A 287 -11.03 13.81 -1.27
N LEU A 288 -10.01 14.61 -1.63
CA LEU A 288 -8.68 14.49 -1.04
C LEU A 288 -8.67 14.78 0.46
N ASP A 289 -9.46 15.75 0.92
CA ASP A 289 -9.52 16.12 2.34
C ASP A 289 -10.06 14.99 3.23
N SER A 290 -10.88 14.10 2.67
CA SER A 290 -11.46 12.94 3.36
C SER A 290 -10.81 11.61 2.97
N THR A 291 -9.78 11.63 2.12
CA THR A 291 -9.08 10.44 1.63
C THR A 291 -7.60 10.53 1.94
N LEU A 292 -7.13 9.67 2.84
CA LEU A 292 -5.71 9.53 3.12
C LEU A 292 -5.05 8.68 2.03
N VAL A 293 -4.13 9.27 1.26
CA VAL A 293 -3.32 8.58 0.26
C VAL A 293 -1.92 8.35 0.81
N ILE A 294 -1.45 7.11 0.77
CA ILE A 294 -0.15 6.70 1.28
C ILE A 294 0.64 6.00 0.19
N TRP A 295 1.90 6.33 0.04
CA TRP A 295 2.83 5.64 -0.86
C TRP A 295 4.15 5.36 -0.14
N GLY A 296 4.62 4.12 -0.25
CA GLY A 296 5.89 3.73 0.33
C GLY A 296 6.22 2.28 0.04
N GLY A 297 7.35 1.85 0.55
CA GLY A 297 7.80 0.46 0.57
C GLY A 297 8.15 0.04 1.99
N GLU A 298 8.45 -1.23 2.14
CA GLU A 298 8.69 -1.87 3.43
C GLU A 298 10.03 -1.48 4.08
N PHE A 299 11.00 -1.02 3.27
CA PHE A 299 12.28 -0.44 3.70
C PHE A 299 12.95 0.33 2.55
N GLY A 300 14.09 0.95 2.84
CA GLY A 300 14.90 1.70 1.88
C GLY A 300 16.01 0.87 1.25
N ARG A 301 16.95 1.58 0.59
CA ARG A 301 18.09 0.99 -0.11
C ARG A 301 19.39 1.69 0.27
N THR A 302 20.49 0.95 0.31
CA THR A 302 21.81 1.47 0.66
C THR A 302 22.32 2.47 -0.36
N ILE A 303 23.14 3.43 0.10
CA ILE A 303 23.87 4.34 -0.77
C ILE A 303 25.05 3.65 -1.49
N TYR A 304 25.56 2.55 -0.93
CA TYR A 304 26.61 1.77 -1.53
C TYR A 304 26.08 0.66 -2.44
N SER A 305 26.91 0.24 -3.38
CA SER A 305 26.60 -0.88 -4.26
C SER A 305 26.68 -2.21 -3.52
N GLN A 306 25.72 -3.07 -3.74
CA GLN A 306 25.83 -4.49 -3.43
C GLN A 306 26.74 -5.15 -4.48
N GLY A 307 27.86 -5.74 -4.04
CA GLY A 307 28.84 -6.30 -4.94
C GLY A 307 29.66 -5.26 -5.70
N GLY A 308 30.00 -5.57 -6.95
CA GLY A 308 30.79 -4.70 -7.80
C GLY A 308 30.03 -3.46 -8.24
N LEU A 309 30.76 -2.34 -8.35
CA LEU A 309 30.26 -1.09 -8.91
C LEU A 309 30.93 -0.84 -10.25
N THR A 310 30.15 -0.80 -11.33
CA THR A 310 30.60 -0.32 -12.64
C THR A 310 29.83 0.94 -13.03
N LYS A 311 30.27 1.63 -14.07
CA LYS A 311 29.61 2.85 -14.56
C LYS A 311 28.16 2.60 -14.97
N ASP A 312 27.88 1.43 -15.53
CA ASP A 312 26.60 1.11 -16.18
C ASP A 312 25.78 0.05 -15.43
N ASN A 313 26.37 -0.60 -14.42
CA ASN A 313 25.67 -1.62 -13.66
C ASN A 313 26.07 -1.60 -12.19
N TYR A 314 25.07 -1.43 -11.34
CA TYR A 314 25.13 -1.63 -9.89
C TYR A 314 23.72 -1.93 -9.35
N GLY A 315 23.67 -2.49 -8.17
CA GLY A 315 22.47 -2.67 -7.39
C GLY A 315 22.64 -2.16 -5.98
N ARG A 316 21.61 -2.16 -5.20
CA ARG A 316 21.62 -1.69 -3.81
C ARG A 316 21.07 -2.76 -2.89
N ASP A 317 21.68 -2.88 -1.72
CA ASP A 317 21.18 -3.73 -0.63
C ASP A 317 19.99 -3.07 0.09
N HIS A 318 19.28 -3.84 0.89
CA HIS A 318 18.20 -3.35 1.74
C HIS A 318 18.74 -2.41 2.83
N HIS A 319 17.97 -1.38 3.14
CA HIS A 319 18.29 -0.44 4.21
C HIS A 319 17.07 -0.15 5.09
N PRO A 320 16.80 -0.99 6.10
CA PRO A 320 15.61 -0.86 6.93
C PRO A 320 15.67 0.33 7.90
N ARG A 321 16.85 0.87 8.17
CA ARG A 321 17.05 1.91 9.20
C ARG A 321 16.90 3.33 8.68
N CYS A 322 16.70 3.52 7.38
CA CYS A 322 16.53 4.85 6.79
C CYS A 322 15.80 4.75 5.45
N TYR A 323 14.56 5.23 5.40
CA TYR A 323 13.78 5.29 4.16
C TYR A 323 12.71 6.38 4.20
N THR A 324 12.10 6.62 3.05
CA THR A 324 11.08 7.67 2.89
C THR A 324 9.73 7.08 2.51
N ILE A 325 8.68 7.56 3.15
CA ILE A 325 7.28 7.38 2.78
C ILE A 325 6.69 8.76 2.49
N TRP A 326 5.72 8.88 1.57
CA TRP A 326 4.93 10.08 1.47
C TRP A 326 3.45 9.81 1.69
N MET A 327 2.75 10.83 2.18
CA MET A 327 1.32 10.82 2.47
C MET A 327 0.67 12.09 1.92
N ALA A 328 -0.64 12.03 1.60
CA ALA A 328 -1.41 13.19 1.16
C ALA A 328 -2.87 13.09 1.58
N GLY A 329 -3.53 14.21 1.77
CA GLY A 329 -4.95 14.30 2.12
C GLY A 329 -5.30 13.72 3.49
N GLY A 330 -6.58 13.53 3.75
CA GLY A 330 -7.08 12.88 4.97
C GLY A 330 -6.55 13.46 6.28
N GLY A 331 -6.34 14.78 6.39
CA GLY A 331 -5.81 15.45 7.58
C GLY A 331 -4.28 15.50 7.67
N ILE A 332 -3.57 15.17 6.58
CA ILE A 332 -2.11 15.35 6.47
C ILE A 332 -1.79 16.76 5.96
N LYS A 333 -0.77 17.37 6.57
CA LYS A 333 -0.28 18.69 6.18
C LYS A 333 0.60 18.59 4.92
N GLY A 334 0.07 19.02 3.77
CA GLY A 334 0.81 19.10 2.51
C GLY A 334 2.01 20.06 2.58
N GLY A 335 2.97 19.91 1.66
CA GLY A 335 4.21 20.70 1.62
C GLY A 335 5.14 20.47 2.82
N THR A 336 4.97 19.37 3.55
CA THR A 336 5.75 19.07 4.75
C THR A 336 6.88 18.09 4.43
N ILE A 337 8.09 18.42 4.91
CA ILE A 337 9.24 17.51 4.92
C ILE A 337 9.59 17.23 6.38
N TYR A 338 9.38 15.99 6.83
CA TYR A 338 9.59 15.58 8.21
C TYR A 338 10.75 14.63 8.36
N GLY A 339 11.61 14.88 9.35
CA GLY A 339 12.79 14.11 9.63
C GLY A 339 13.98 14.43 8.71
N GLU A 340 15.17 14.18 9.21
CA GLU A 340 16.42 14.45 8.50
C GLU A 340 17.35 13.24 8.53
N THR A 341 18.19 13.12 7.51
CA THR A 341 19.23 12.10 7.39
C THR A 341 20.59 12.76 7.23
N ASP A 342 21.67 11.99 7.41
CA ASP A 342 23.00 12.43 6.99
C ASP A 342 23.07 12.60 5.46
N ASP A 343 24.18 13.20 4.98
CA ASP A 343 24.39 13.48 3.55
C ASP A 343 24.40 12.23 2.66
N PHE A 344 24.52 11.05 3.26
CA PHE A 344 24.51 9.76 2.57
C PHE A 344 23.15 9.07 2.63
N SER A 345 22.16 9.65 3.30
CA SER A 345 20.88 8.99 3.60
C SER A 345 21.06 7.61 4.25
N TYR A 346 22.09 7.50 5.09
CA TYR A 346 22.47 6.25 5.72
C TYR A 346 22.05 6.19 7.20
N ASN A 347 22.14 7.33 7.91
CA ASN A 347 21.66 7.44 9.29
C ASN A 347 20.59 8.53 9.38
N ILE A 348 19.61 8.30 10.22
CA ILE A 348 18.64 9.34 10.62
C ILE A 348 19.33 10.25 11.63
N THR A 349 19.30 11.55 11.41
CA THR A 349 19.93 12.57 12.26
C THR A 349 18.93 13.35 13.09
N LYS A 350 17.64 13.39 12.66
CA LYS A 350 16.61 14.13 13.36
C LYS A 350 15.24 13.51 13.16
N ASP A 351 14.41 13.58 14.20
CA ASP A 351 13.01 13.16 14.21
C ASP A 351 12.80 11.73 13.64
N PRO A 352 13.41 10.68 14.24
CA PRO A 352 13.24 9.30 13.79
C PRO A 352 11.77 8.87 13.90
N VAL A 353 11.26 8.19 12.88
CA VAL A 353 9.90 7.65 12.83
C VAL A 353 9.96 6.14 12.69
N HIS A 354 9.59 5.46 13.77
CA HIS A 354 9.43 4.02 13.71
C HIS A 354 8.15 3.64 12.98
N LEU A 355 8.14 2.49 12.32
CA LEU A 355 6.96 1.98 11.63
C LEU A 355 5.70 1.91 12.52
N ARG A 356 5.87 1.65 13.84
CA ARG A 356 4.75 1.69 14.81
C ARG A 356 4.18 3.09 15.00
N ASP A 357 5.03 4.13 15.00
CA ASP A 357 4.59 5.53 15.12
C ASP A 357 3.78 5.95 13.90
N TRP A 358 4.20 5.48 12.73
CA TRP A 358 3.46 5.68 11.49
C TRP A 358 2.08 4.99 11.52
N HIS A 359 1.97 3.74 12.00
CA HIS A 359 0.69 3.07 12.21
C HIS A 359 -0.20 3.82 13.23
N ALA A 360 0.37 4.28 14.35
CA ALA A 360 -0.37 5.09 15.33
C ALA A 360 -0.91 6.37 14.72
N THR A 361 -0.13 7.01 13.85
CA THR A 361 -0.53 8.23 13.13
C THR A 361 -1.66 7.97 12.15
N ILE A 362 -1.60 6.87 11.38
CA ILE A 362 -2.71 6.48 10.49
C ILE A 362 -3.98 6.22 11.29
N LEU A 363 -3.90 5.47 12.38
CA LEU A 363 -5.06 5.20 13.23
C LEU A 363 -5.65 6.50 13.79
N LYS A 364 -4.81 7.46 14.21
CA LYS A 364 -5.26 8.79 14.66
C LYS A 364 -6.01 9.54 13.55
N LEU A 365 -5.49 9.55 12.32
CA LEU A 365 -6.15 10.16 11.16
C LEU A 365 -7.49 9.49 10.81
N LEU A 366 -7.61 8.19 11.07
CA LEU A 366 -8.86 7.44 10.93
C LEU A 366 -9.83 7.64 12.13
N GLY A 367 -9.44 8.44 13.14
CA GLY A 367 -10.26 8.73 14.31
C GLY A 367 -10.12 7.76 15.47
N PHE A 368 -9.11 6.89 15.45
CA PHE A 368 -8.88 5.92 16.51
C PHE A 368 -7.76 6.36 17.47
N ASP A 369 -7.97 6.04 18.73
CA ASP A 369 -6.90 5.97 19.72
C ASP A 369 -6.21 4.61 19.58
N HIS A 370 -4.96 4.59 19.10
CA HIS A 370 -4.24 3.36 18.79
C HIS A 370 -3.95 2.46 19.99
N GLU A 371 -4.02 2.99 21.22
CA GLU A 371 -3.85 2.22 22.45
C GLU A 371 -5.14 1.58 22.92
N ARG A 372 -6.29 2.21 22.66
CA ARG A 372 -7.63 1.76 23.05
C ARG A 372 -8.36 0.97 21.98
N PHE A 373 -7.92 1.10 20.71
CA PHE A 373 -8.48 0.37 19.59
C PHE A 373 -7.92 -1.05 19.54
N THR A 374 -8.62 -1.95 20.19
CA THR A 374 -8.19 -3.34 20.43
C THR A 374 -9.24 -4.35 19.98
N TYR A 375 -8.80 -5.58 19.81
CA TYR A 375 -9.65 -6.77 19.65
C TYR A 375 -9.19 -7.86 20.62
N GLN A 376 -10.12 -8.40 21.40
CA GLN A 376 -9.80 -9.45 22.36
C GLN A 376 -9.59 -10.79 21.65
N PHE A 377 -8.38 -11.31 21.71
CA PHE A 377 -8.04 -12.60 21.14
C PHE A 377 -7.14 -13.40 22.10
N GLN A 378 -7.55 -14.64 22.39
CA GLN A 378 -6.86 -15.53 23.33
C GLN A 378 -6.59 -14.89 24.71
N GLY A 379 -7.54 -14.12 25.20
CA GLY A 379 -7.45 -13.46 26.51
C GLY A 379 -6.60 -12.18 26.54
N LEU A 380 -6.10 -11.72 25.40
CA LEU A 380 -5.29 -10.50 25.29
C LEU A 380 -5.99 -9.47 24.40
N ASP A 381 -5.90 -8.20 24.78
CA ASP A 381 -6.33 -7.08 23.96
C ASP A 381 -5.24 -6.78 22.91
N GLN A 382 -5.47 -7.31 21.70
CA GLN A 382 -4.56 -7.15 20.56
C GLN A 382 -4.79 -5.80 19.89
N ARG A 383 -3.71 -5.18 19.38
CA ARG A 383 -3.75 -3.92 18.63
C ARG A 383 -2.74 -3.92 17.49
N LEU A 384 -2.97 -3.09 16.47
CA LEU A 384 -2.11 -2.96 15.29
C LEU A 384 -0.69 -2.54 15.67
N THR A 385 -0.55 -1.59 16.60
CA THR A 385 0.74 -1.05 17.05
C THR A 385 1.55 -2.00 17.96
N GLY A 386 0.96 -3.13 18.35
CA GLY A 386 1.61 -4.12 19.21
C GLY A 386 1.73 -3.64 20.66
N VAL A 387 2.68 -4.21 21.39
CA VAL A 387 2.88 -3.94 22.83
C VAL A 387 3.94 -2.87 23.10
N GLU A 388 4.84 -2.67 22.17
CA GLU A 388 5.88 -1.65 22.29
C GLU A 388 5.28 -0.24 22.19
N PRO A 389 5.87 0.75 22.89
CA PRO A 389 5.39 2.13 22.81
C PRO A 389 5.39 2.66 21.37
N ALA A 390 4.31 3.34 21.01
CA ALA A 390 4.16 4.06 19.74
C ALA A 390 3.62 5.46 20.02
N LYS A 391 3.98 6.41 19.18
CA LYS A 391 3.53 7.80 19.30
C LYS A 391 2.98 8.32 17.98
N VAL A 392 1.97 9.18 18.06
CA VAL A 392 1.48 9.93 16.91
C VAL A 392 2.49 10.98 16.49
N ILE A 393 2.70 11.16 15.20
CA ILE A 393 3.62 12.14 14.62
C ILE A 393 2.83 13.46 14.43
N GLU A 394 2.58 14.17 15.52
CA GLU A 394 1.74 15.38 15.52
C GLU A 394 2.19 16.47 14.52
N PRO A 395 3.50 16.73 14.27
CA PRO A 395 3.93 17.80 13.37
C PRO A 395 3.49 17.65 11.90
N ILE A 396 3.08 16.45 11.47
CA ILE A 396 2.62 16.21 10.09
C ILE A 396 1.10 16.31 9.93
N LEU A 397 0.37 16.51 11.01
CA LEU A 397 -1.09 16.65 11.01
C LEU A 397 -1.50 18.10 10.65
N ALA A 398 -2.61 18.26 9.89
CA ALA A 398 -3.15 19.55 9.47
C ALA A 398 -3.98 20.22 10.58
#